data_6c1dee9fff3beac14c442af7ba4e97e3
#
_entry.id   6c1dee9fff3beac14c442af7ba4e97e3
#
_cell.length_a   1.000
_cell.length_b   1.000
_cell.length_c   1.000
_cell.angle_alpha   90.00
_cell.angle_beta   90.00
_cell.angle_gamma   90.00
#
_symmetry.space_group_name_H-M   'P 1'
#
loop_
_entity.id
_entity.type
_entity.pdbx_description
1 polymer ?
#
loop_
_entity_poly.entity_id
_entity_poly.type
_entity_poly.pdbx_seq_one_letter_code
_entity_poly.pdbx_strand_id
1 'polypeptide(L)'
;MNEVVHISGAPSAGPDLAELLGRVARGDQQAFASLYDGVCSPVLGVVRTVLRDPAQSEEVAQEVLVEVWRSAARYRPDRGSVMNWVLTMAHRRAVDRVRSVQASAERDHKAALLERTPAFDEVSEQVESRLEREQVRRCLRNLTELQRQSVTLAYYRGLTYREVGELLSVPLGTVKTRLRDGLIRLRDCLGVNA
;
A
#
# COMPACT_ATOMS: atom_id res chain seq x y z
N MET A 1 15.54 17.08 -52.30
CA MET A 1 15.63 17.75 -51.01
C MET A 1 14.56 17.12 -50.11
N ASN A 2 14.95 16.11 -49.32
CA ASN A 2 14.04 15.43 -48.38
C ASN A 2 14.34 15.95 -47.01
N GLU A 3 13.39 16.69 -46.47
CA GLU A 3 13.44 17.21 -45.09
C GLU A 3 12.98 16.12 -44.14
N VAL A 4 13.93 15.57 -43.38
CA VAL A 4 13.67 14.58 -42.34
C VAL A 4 13.16 15.31 -41.09
N VAL A 5 11.85 15.25 -40.87
CA VAL A 5 11.24 15.74 -39.62
C VAL A 5 11.67 14.81 -38.49
N HIS A 6 12.57 15.29 -37.63
CA HIS A 6 12.90 14.68 -36.37
C HIS A 6 11.72 14.83 -35.40
N ILE A 7 10.95 13.77 -35.23
CA ILE A 7 9.98 13.66 -34.13
C ILE A 7 10.74 13.20 -32.88
N SER A 8 11.30 14.16 -32.13
CA SER A 8 11.78 13.93 -30.76
C SER A 8 10.57 13.83 -29.82
N GLY A 9 9.92 12.67 -29.79
CA GLY A 9 8.97 12.31 -28.74
C GLY A 9 9.72 11.73 -27.56
N ALA A 10 10.21 12.56 -26.64
CA ALA A 10 10.55 12.11 -25.31
C ALA A 10 9.26 11.57 -24.64
N PRO A 11 9.28 10.39 -23.94
CA PRO A 11 8.14 9.97 -23.18
C PRO A 11 7.88 11.05 -22.12
N SER A 12 6.67 11.61 -22.10
CA SER A 12 6.26 12.56 -21.08
C SER A 12 6.28 11.83 -19.74
N ALA A 13 7.35 12.04 -18.98
CA ALA A 13 7.37 11.66 -17.60
C ALA A 13 6.15 12.30 -16.93
N GLY A 14 5.30 11.50 -16.29
CA GLY A 14 4.16 12.02 -15.53
C GLY A 14 4.63 13.08 -14.54
N PRO A 15 3.73 13.91 -14.01
CA PRO A 15 4.11 15.02 -13.14
C PRO A 15 4.94 14.50 -11.97
N ASP A 16 6.04 15.20 -11.67
CA ASP A 16 6.90 14.84 -10.53
C ASP A 16 6.12 14.97 -9.22
N LEU A 17 5.80 13.83 -8.63
CA LEU A 17 5.03 13.78 -7.38
C LEU A 17 5.74 14.51 -6.23
N ALA A 18 7.08 14.61 -6.25
CA ALA A 18 7.82 15.32 -5.22
C ALA A 18 7.67 16.83 -5.37
N GLU A 19 7.69 17.34 -6.59
CA GLU A 19 7.40 18.75 -6.87
C GLU A 19 5.97 19.09 -6.49
N LEU A 20 4.99 18.26 -6.92
CA LEU A 20 3.58 18.45 -6.58
C LEU A 20 3.37 18.47 -5.05
N LEU A 21 3.94 17.52 -4.33
CA LEU A 21 3.82 17.45 -2.87
C LEU A 21 4.45 18.68 -2.19
N GLY A 22 5.57 19.19 -2.73
CA GLY A 22 6.18 20.42 -2.25
C GLY A 22 5.29 21.65 -2.42
N ARG A 23 4.50 21.72 -3.50
CA ARG A 23 3.48 22.76 -3.71
C ARG A 23 2.29 22.59 -2.78
N VAL A 24 1.81 21.35 -2.61
CA VAL A 24 0.75 20.99 -1.64
C VAL A 24 1.14 21.42 -0.22
N ALA A 25 2.39 21.21 0.18
CA ALA A 25 2.89 21.66 1.48
C ALA A 25 2.80 23.18 1.70
N ARG A 26 2.71 23.97 0.61
CA ARG A 26 2.49 25.42 0.62
C ARG A 26 1.01 25.81 0.43
N GLY A 27 0.10 24.86 0.42
CA GLY A 27 -1.35 25.10 0.32
C GLY A 27 -1.89 25.18 -1.11
N ASP A 28 -1.15 24.74 -2.13
CA ASP A 28 -1.58 24.76 -3.52
C ASP A 28 -2.60 23.65 -3.80
N GLN A 29 -3.88 24.03 -3.93
CA GLN A 29 -5.00 23.13 -4.18
C GLN A 29 -4.94 22.50 -5.58
N GLN A 30 -4.43 23.22 -6.59
CA GLN A 30 -4.33 22.66 -7.94
C GLN A 30 -3.24 21.59 -8.02
N ALA A 31 -2.11 21.80 -7.33
CA ALA A 31 -1.09 20.77 -7.19
C ALA A 31 -1.63 19.53 -6.46
N PHE A 32 -2.53 19.73 -5.48
CA PHE A 32 -3.17 18.59 -4.82
C PHE A 32 -4.10 17.81 -5.75
N ALA A 33 -4.87 18.46 -6.61
CA ALA A 33 -5.69 17.76 -7.60
C ALA A 33 -4.82 16.87 -8.51
N SER A 34 -3.69 17.39 -9.00
CA SER A 34 -2.76 16.61 -9.84
C SER A 34 -2.08 15.48 -9.06
N LEU A 35 -1.74 15.70 -7.79
CA LEU A 35 -1.20 14.67 -6.91
C LEU A 35 -2.23 13.57 -6.64
N TYR A 36 -3.49 13.96 -6.38
CA TYR A 36 -4.62 13.06 -6.18
C TYR A 36 -4.78 12.09 -7.36
N ASP A 37 -4.79 12.60 -8.59
CA ASP A 37 -4.90 11.78 -9.81
C ASP A 37 -3.78 10.73 -9.90
N GLY A 38 -2.57 11.10 -9.47
CA GLY A 38 -1.41 10.19 -9.49
C GLY A 38 -1.43 9.13 -8.39
N VAL A 39 -2.06 9.38 -7.23
CA VAL A 39 -1.95 8.48 -6.07
C VAL A 39 -3.26 7.80 -5.67
N CYS A 40 -4.41 8.27 -6.12
CA CYS A 40 -5.73 7.80 -5.69
C CYS A 40 -5.92 6.29 -5.97
N SER A 41 -5.67 5.84 -7.20
CA SER A 41 -5.84 4.44 -7.59
C SER A 41 -4.89 3.50 -6.81
N PRO A 42 -3.56 3.77 -6.70
CA PRO A 42 -2.67 2.99 -5.85
C PRO A 42 -3.09 2.95 -4.37
N VAL A 43 -3.52 4.08 -3.80
CA VAL A 43 -4.01 4.15 -2.41
C VAL A 43 -5.21 3.23 -2.22
N LEU A 44 -6.22 3.36 -3.08
CA LEU A 44 -7.43 2.54 -3.01
C LEU A 44 -7.10 1.05 -3.18
N GLY A 45 -6.17 0.71 -4.08
CA GLY A 45 -5.69 -0.66 -4.29
C GLY A 45 -5.08 -1.27 -3.03
N VAL A 46 -4.22 -0.53 -2.33
CA VAL A 46 -3.62 -0.99 -1.05
C VAL A 46 -4.70 -1.17 0.02
N VAL A 47 -5.58 -0.18 0.18
CA VAL A 47 -6.64 -0.22 1.20
C VAL A 47 -7.60 -1.39 0.96
N ARG A 48 -8.05 -1.60 -0.29
CA ARG A 48 -8.92 -2.75 -0.66
C ARG A 48 -8.27 -4.11 -0.39
N THR A 49 -6.96 -4.21 -0.59
CA THR A 49 -6.22 -5.45 -0.32
C THR A 49 -6.25 -5.83 1.16
N VAL A 50 -6.25 -4.84 2.05
CA VAL A 50 -6.24 -5.03 3.51
C VAL A 50 -7.66 -5.18 4.06
N LEU A 51 -8.58 -4.26 3.72
CA LEU A 51 -9.92 -4.20 4.30
C LEU A 51 -10.89 -5.22 3.69
N ARG A 52 -10.78 -5.47 2.37
CA ARG A 52 -11.67 -6.37 1.62
C ARG A 52 -13.16 -5.99 1.68
N ASP A 53 -13.45 -4.76 2.03
CA ASP A 53 -14.77 -4.14 2.09
C ASP A 53 -14.73 -2.88 1.22
N PRO A 54 -15.51 -2.80 0.13
CA PRO A 54 -15.45 -1.67 -0.80
C PRO A 54 -15.81 -0.33 -0.13
N ALA A 55 -16.88 -0.29 0.67
CA ALA A 55 -17.35 0.95 1.28
C ALA A 55 -16.34 1.50 2.31
N GLN A 56 -15.84 0.64 3.20
CA GLN A 56 -14.79 1.03 4.14
C GLN A 56 -13.48 1.39 3.42
N SER A 57 -13.18 0.75 2.28
CA SER A 57 -11.97 1.06 1.52
C SER A 57 -12.01 2.46 0.92
N GLU A 58 -13.15 2.89 0.41
CA GLU A 58 -13.34 4.24 -0.12
C GLU A 58 -13.23 5.29 0.99
N GLU A 59 -13.87 5.05 2.13
CA GLU A 59 -13.79 5.92 3.31
C GLU A 59 -12.33 6.09 3.79
N VAL A 60 -11.62 4.98 3.99
CA VAL A 60 -10.22 5.01 4.44
C VAL A 60 -9.30 5.63 3.39
N ALA A 61 -9.53 5.40 2.10
CA ALA A 61 -8.75 6.04 1.05
C ALA A 61 -8.92 7.57 1.07
N GLN A 62 -10.14 8.08 1.29
CA GLN A 62 -10.40 9.51 1.47
C GLN A 62 -9.70 10.06 2.71
N GLU A 63 -9.76 9.36 3.84
CA GLU A 63 -9.04 9.75 5.07
C GLU A 63 -7.53 9.88 4.82
N VAL A 64 -6.94 8.92 4.06
CA VAL A 64 -5.52 8.94 3.69
C VAL A 64 -5.18 10.17 2.85
N LEU A 65 -6.00 10.51 1.85
CA LEU A 65 -5.76 11.65 0.97
C LEU A 65 -5.86 12.98 1.74
N VAL A 66 -6.80 13.08 2.70
CA VAL A 66 -6.87 14.22 3.63
C VAL A 66 -5.63 14.28 4.53
N GLU A 67 -5.13 13.13 5.00
CA GLU A 67 -3.90 13.08 5.80
C GLU A 67 -2.67 13.49 4.97
N VAL A 68 -2.57 13.08 3.71
CA VAL A 68 -1.53 13.52 2.76
C VAL A 68 -1.53 15.04 2.64
N TRP A 69 -2.69 15.66 2.42
CA TRP A 69 -2.83 17.12 2.38
C TRP A 69 -2.30 17.78 3.66
N ARG A 70 -2.75 17.31 4.81
CA ARG A 70 -2.40 17.90 6.13
C ARG A 70 -0.95 17.69 6.52
N SER A 71 -0.34 16.61 6.05
CA SER A 71 1.02 16.21 6.47
C SER A 71 2.07 16.37 5.37
N ALA A 72 1.73 16.96 4.23
CA ALA A 72 2.66 17.17 3.09
C ALA A 72 3.99 17.81 3.52
N ALA A 73 3.97 18.79 4.42
CA ALA A 73 5.16 19.45 4.95
C ALA A 73 6.08 18.54 5.80
N ARG A 74 5.60 17.35 6.19
CA ARG A 74 6.38 16.37 6.97
C ARG A 74 7.10 15.35 6.10
N TYR A 75 6.84 15.35 4.81
CA TYR A 75 7.51 14.45 3.88
C TYR A 75 9.02 14.72 3.86
N ARG A 76 9.80 13.67 3.80
CA ARG A 76 11.26 13.68 3.81
C ARG A 76 11.77 12.89 2.60
N PRO A 77 12.32 13.57 1.57
CA PRO A 77 12.83 12.90 0.36
C PRO A 77 13.94 11.88 0.64
N ASP A 78 14.73 12.11 1.69
CA ASP A 78 15.79 11.23 2.16
C ASP A 78 15.28 9.87 2.69
N ARG A 79 13.97 9.73 2.90
CA ARG A 79 13.32 8.51 3.43
C ARG A 79 12.56 7.68 2.39
N GLY A 80 12.62 8.09 1.14
CA GLY A 80 11.99 7.37 0.03
C GLY A 80 11.05 8.23 -0.82
N SER A 81 10.50 7.65 -1.88
CA SER A 81 9.61 8.36 -2.82
C SER A 81 8.28 8.79 -2.18
N VAL A 82 7.64 9.80 -2.76
CA VAL A 82 6.29 10.25 -2.37
C VAL A 82 5.29 9.10 -2.43
N MET A 83 5.34 8.29 -3.49
CA MET A 83 4.45 7.13 -3.62
C MET A 83 4.61 6.16 -2.45
N ASN A 84 5.86 5.80 -2.09
CA ASN A 84 6.11 4.92 -0.95
C ASN A 84 5.63 5.51 0.38
N TRP A 85 5.79 6.81 0.58
CA TRP A 85 5.32 7.51 1.76
C TRP A 85 3.79 7.48 1.86
N VAL A 86 3.08 7.77 0.76
CA VAL A 86 1.61 7.74 0.69
C VAL A 86 1.08 6.32 0.88
N LEU A 87 1.66 5.31 0.21
CA LEU A 87 1.21 3.92 0.33
C LEU A 87 1.47 3.33 1.73
N THR A 88 2.55 3.76 2.39
CA THR A 88 2.81 3.39 3.79
C THR A 88 1.72 3.95 4.72
N MET A 89 1.28 5.19 4.47
CA MET A 89 0.18 5.81 5.20
C MET A 89 -1.14 5.07 4.96
N ALA A 90 -1.43 4.74 3.69
CA ALA A 90 -2.62 3.97 3.30
C ALA A 90 -2.67 2.59 3.97
N HIS A 91 -1.59 1.85 3.92
CA HIS A 91 -1.48 0.55 4.58
C HIS A 91 -1.70 0.65 6.09
N ARG A 92 -1.03 1.62 6.73
CA ARG A 92 -1.17 1.85 8.18
C ARG A 92 -2.62 2.15 8.56
N ARG A 93 -3.29 3.05 7.84
CA ARG A 93 -4.70 3.40 8.10
C ARG A 93 -5.64 2.20 7.91
N ALA A 94 -5.41 1.42 6.86
CA ALA A 94 -6.20 0.20 6.63
C ALA A 94 -6.02 -0.82 7.76
N VAL A 95 -4.79 -1.05 8.23
CA VAL A 95 -4.50 -1.93 9.38
C VAL A 95 -5.15 -1.42 10.66
N ASP A 96 -5.08 -0.10 10.92
CA ASP A 96 -5.70 0.51 12.11
C ASP A 96 -7.24 0.35 12.07
N ARG A 97 -7.87 0.46 10.87
CA ARG A 97 -9.30 0.20 10.68
C ARG A 97 -9.65 -1.26 10.96
N VAL A 98 -8.89 -2.23 10.44
CA VAL A 98 -9.11 -3.67 10.75
C VAL A 98 -9.07 -3.91 12.24
N ARG A 99 -8.08 -3.37 12.94
CA ARG A 99 -7.94 -3.53 14.40
C ARG A 99 -9.10 -2.88 15.16
N SER A 100 -9.54 -1.71 14.72
CA SER A 100 -10.69 -1.03 15.33
C SER A 100 -11.96 -1.85 15.20
N VAL A 101 -12.23 -2.41 14.01
CA VAL A 101 -13.39 -3.26 13.74
C VAL A 101 -13.31 -4.55 14.56
N GLN A 102 -12.16 -5.20 14.63
CA GLN A 102 -11.96 -6.42 15.44
C GLN A 102 -12.17 -6.14 16.93
N ALA A 103 -11.60 -5.05 17.46
CA ALA A 103 -11.78 -4.65 18.85
C ALA A 103 -13.23 -4.27 19.17
N SER A 104 -14.01 -3.77 18.20
CA SER A 104 -15.45 -3.55 18.34
C SER A 104 -16.21 -4.87 18.33
N ALA A 105 -15.91 -5.74 17.37
CA ALA A 105 -16.53 -7.05 17.27
C ALA A 105 -16.26 -7.94 18.50
N GLU A 106 -15.05 -7.90 19.08
CA GLU A 106 -14.75 -8.60 20.34
C GLU A 106 -15.56 -8.08 21.53
N ARG A 107 -15.84 -6.76 21.56
CA ARG A 107 -16.74 -6.16 22.55
C ARG A 107 -18.19 -6.56 22.33
N ASP A 108 -18.61 -6.62 21.06
CA ASP A 108 -19.98 -6.99 20.65
C ASP A 108 -20.14 -8.53 20.67
N HIS A 109 -19.08 -9.31 20.46
CA HIS A 109 -19.10 -10.80 20.54
C HIS A 109 -19.30 -11.32 21.97
N LYS A 110 -19.08 -10.50 22.99
CA LYS A 110 -19.64 -10.81 24.32
C LYS A 110 -21.17 -10.74 24.35
N ALA A 111 -21.81 -10.23 23.30
CA ALA A 111 -23.25 -10.09 23.18
C ALA A 111 -23.92 -10.96 22.08
N ALA A 112 -23.20 -11.42 21.04
CA ALA A 112 -23.83 -12.26 19.98
C ALA A 112 -22.80 -13.06 19.17
N LEU A 113 -22.84 -14.39 19.27
CA LEU A 113 -22.27 -15.33 18.31
C LEU A 113 -23.08 -15.32 17.02
N LEU A 114 -22.44 -15.04 15.86
CA LEU A 114 -22.71 -15.69 14.55
C LEU A 114 -22.08 -14.93 13.35
N GLU A 115 -21.25 -15.66 12.62
CA GLU A 115 -20.92 -15.64 11.18
C GLU A 115 -20.86 -14.33 10.38
N ARG A 116 -19.69 -14.10 9.71
CA ARG A 116 -19.65 -13.88 8.25
C ARG A 116 -18.24 -13.87 7.68
N THR A 117 -18.00 -14.78 6.73
CA THR A 117 -16.89 -14.73 5.77
C THR A 117 -17.38 -13.99 4.54
N PRO A 118 -16.77 -12.86 4.11
CA PRO A 118 -17.14 -12.24 2.84
C PRO A 118 -16.36 -12.85 1.69
N ALA A 119 -17.06 -13.08 0.58
CA ALA A 119 -16.51 -13.53 -0.69
C ALA A 119 -15.73 -12.42 -1.39
N PHE A 120 -14.69 -12.81 -2.11
CA PHE A 120 -13.82 -11.95 -2.91
C PHE A 120 -14.46 -11.70 -4.28
N ASP A 121 -14.63 -10.42 -4.66
CA ASP A 121 -15.06 -10.03 -6.00
C ASP A 121 -13.96 -9.19 -6.70
N GLU A 122 -13.54 -9.63 -7.89
CA GLU A 122 -12.49 -8.99 -8.68
C GLU A 122 -13.11 -7.90 -9.56
N VAL A 123 -12.81 -6.64 -9.29
CA VAL A 123 -13.17 -5.52 -10.18
C VAL A 123 -11.99 -5.14 -11.06
N SER A 124 -12.29 -5.04 -12.34
CA SER A 124 -11.48 -4.69 -13.51
C SER A 124 -10.53 -3.50 -13.27
N GLU A 125 -9.24 -3.68 -13.57
CA GLU A 125 -8.23 -2.62 -13.52
C GLU A 125 -7.28 -2.64 -14.73
N GLN A 126 -6.86 -1.43 -15.12
CA GLN A 126 -6.07 -1.10 -16.30
C GLN A 126 -4.76 -1.91 -16.48
N VAL A 127 -4.33 -2.08 -17.74
CA VAL A 127 -3.29 -3.00 -18.21
C VAL A 127 -1.91 -2.80 -17.54
N GLU A 128 -1.52 -1.58 -17.20
CA GLU A 128 -0.23 -1.29 -16.52
C GLU A 128 -0.17 -1.88 -15.11
N SER A 129 -1.26 -1.80 -14.36
CA SER A 129 -1.32 -2.37 -13.01
C SER A 129 -1.27 -3.91 -13.00
N ARG A 130 -1.60 -4.58 -14.12
CA ARG A 130 -1.49 -6.03 -14.26
C ARG A 130 -0.05 -6.52 -14.29
N LEU A 131 0.82 -5.86 -15.04
CA LEU A 131 2.24 -6.22 -15.13
C LEU A 131 2.97 -6.04 -13.81
N GLU A 132 2.73 -4.92 -13.12
CA GLU A 132 3.30 -4.67 -11.78
C GLU A 132 2.80 -5.68 -10.75
N ARG A 133 1.51 -6.02 -10.78
CA ARG A 133 0.94 -7.07 -9.91
C ARG A 133 1.52 -8.45 -10.19
N GLU A 134 1.74 -8.80 -11.45
CA GLU A 134 2.35 -10.06 -11.84
C GLU A 134 3.81 -10.12 -11.37
N GLN A 135 4.54 -9.03 -11.48
CA GLN A 135 5.90 -8.90 -10.95
C GLN A 135 5.94 -9.09 -9.43
N VAL A 136 5.07 -8.40 -8.69
CA VAL A 136 4.95 -8.55 -7.23
C VAL A 136 4.58 -9.99 -6.86
N ARG A 137 3.60 -10.60 -7.54
CA ARG A 137 3.20 -12.00 -7.32
C ARG A 137 4.37 -12.96 -7.57
N ARG A 138 5.16 -12.72 -8.63
CA ARG A 138 6.37 -13.51 -8.92
C ARG A 138 7.41 -13.35 -7.83
N CYS A 139 7.68 -12.15 -7.36
CA CYS A 139 8.62 -11.89 -6.28
C CYS A 139 8.16 -12.50 -4.95
N LEU A 140 6.87 -12.49 -4.65
CA LEU A 140 6.31 -13.18 -3.49
C LEU A 140 6.49 -14.71 -3.58
N ARG A 141 6.44 -15.31 -4.78
CA ARG A 141 6.73 -16.74 -4.97
C ARG A 141 8.20 -17.11 -4.74
N ASN A 142 9.11 -16.15 -4.90
CA ASN A 142 10.54 -16.34 -4.62
C ASN A 142 10.89 -16.34 -3.12
N LEU A 143 9.95 -15.97 -2.26
CA LEU A 143 10.11 -16.10 -0.81
C LEU A 143 10.00 -17.56 -0.37
N THR A 144 10.72 -17.92 0.70
CA THR A 144 10.44 -19.18 1.38
C THR A 144 9.02 -19.18 1.93
N GLU A 145 8.42 -20.35 2.11
CA GLU A 145 7.07 -20.48 2.66
C GLU A 145 6.92 -19.72 3.99
N LEU A 146 7.91 -19.86 4.88
CA LEU A 146 7.91 -19.21 6.19
C LEU A 146 8.02 -17.69 6.11
N GLN A 147 8.77 -17.17 5.14
CA GLN A 147 8.85 -15.72 4.88
C GLN A 147 7.54 -15.22 4.29
N ARG A 148 6.98 -15.92 3.31
CA ARG A 148 5.72 -15.57 2.66
C ARG A 148 4.57 -15.55 3.65
N GLN A 149 4.44 -16.58 4.51
CA GLN A 149 3.44 -16.59 5.59
C GLN A 149 3.59 -15.40 6.53
N SER A 150 4.81 -15.12 7.00
CA SER A 150 5.05 -14.01 7.92
C SER A 150 4.70 -12.66 7.29
N VAL A 151 5.09 -12.45 6.02
CA VAL A 151 4.76 -11.23 5.26
C VAL A 151 3.24 -11.12 5.05
N THR A 152 2.59 -12.21 4.63
CA THR A 152 1.13 -12.21 4.40
C THR A 152 0.36 -11.88 5.67
N LEU A 153 0.71 -12.49 6.79
CA LEU A 153 0.03 -12.25 8.07
C LEU A 153 0.23 -10.81 8.56
N ALA A 154 1.46 -10.29 8.49
CA ALA A 154 1.75 -8.95 8.97
C ALA A 154 1.18 -7.85 8.04
N TYR A 155 1.35 -7.99 6.72
CA TYR A 155 0.97 -6.95 5.77
C TYR A 155 -0.46 -7.04 5.27
N TYR A 156 -0.95 -8.24 4.96
CA TYR A 156 -2.29 -8.40 4.37
C TYR A 156 -3.38 -8.73 5.40
N ARG A 157 -3.00 -9.28 6.56
CA ARG A 157 -3.94 -9.55 7.67
C ARG A 157 -3.83 -8.51 8.79
N GLY A 158 -2.86 -7.61 8.73
CA GLY A 158 -2.66 -6.55 9.70
C GLY A 158 -2.24 -7.02 11.10
N LEU A 159 -1.76 -8.26 11.24
CA LEU A 159 -1.34 -8.81 12.54
C LEU A 159 -0.05 -8.14 13.01
N THR A 160 0.05 -7.89 14.30
CA THR A 160 1.31 -7.48 14.93
C THR A 160 2.32 -8.63 14.87
N TYR A 161 3.59 -8.32 14.97
CA TYR A 161 4.65 -9.35 15.01
C TYR A 161 4.49 -10.33 16.17
N ARG A 162 3.87 -9.90 17.27
CA ARG A 162 3.52 -10.77 18.39
C ARG A 162 2.43 -11.75 18.00
N GLU A 163 1.32 -11.27 17.46
CA GLU A 163 0.20 -12.10 16.99
C GLU A 163 0.64 -13.08 15.88
N VAL A 164 1.53 -12.65 14.96
CA VAL A 164 2.14 -13.56 13.98
C VAL A 164 2.96 -14.65 14.69
N GLY A 165 3.71 -14.29 15.73
CA GLY A 165 4.48 -15.26 16.52
C GLY A 165 3.61 -16.27 17.25
N GLU A 166 2.54 -15.81 17.86
CA GLU A 166 1.55 -16.64 18.52
C GLU A 166 0.85 -17.60 17.55
N LEU A 167 0.36 -17.07 16.40
CA LEU A 167 -0.33 -17.84 15.37
C LEU A 167 0.58 -18.91 14.74
N LEU A 168 1.84 -18.58 14.48
CA LEU A 168 2.80 -19.50 13.87
C LEU A 168 3.57 -20.34 14.91
N SER A 169 3.30 -20.15 16.21
CA SER A 169 3.99 -20.81 17.31
C SER A 169 5.52 -20.64 17.24
N VAL A 170 5.99 -19.42 16.95
CA VAL A 170 7.43 -19.09 16.84
C VAL A 170 7.79 -17.85 17.68
N PRO A 171 9.03 -17.76 18.19
CA PRO A 171 9.47 -16.58 18.94
C PRO A 171 9.39 -15.29 18.12
N LEU A 172 9.11 -14.16 18.77
CA LEU A 172 9.03 -12.83 18.17
C LEU A 172 10.32 -12.48 17.38
N GLY A 173 11.49 -12.87 17.87
CA GLY A 173 12.76 -12.67 17.16
C GLY A 173 12.79 -13.37 15.81
N THR A 174 12.26 -14.59 15.74
CA THR A 174 12.14 -15.36 14.49
C THR A 174 11.22 -14.67 13.49
N VAL A 175 10.07 -14.13 13.95
CA VAL A 175 9.15 -13.36 13.09
C VAL A 175 9.85 -12.13 12.50
N LYS A 176 10.55 -11.35 13.35
CA LYS A 176 11.30 -10.16 12.92
C LYS A 176 12.35 -10.50 11.85
N THR A 177 13.10 -11.58 12.04
CA THR A 177 14.12 -12.02 11.07
C THR A 177 13.47 -12.47 9.76
N ARG A 178 12.42 -13.30 9.81
CA ARG A 178 11.69 -13.75 8.61
C ARG A 178 11.13 -12.58 7.81
N LEU A 179 10.52 -11.60 8.48
CA LEU A 179 9.99 -10.40 7.84
C LEU A 179 11.09 -9.56 7.22
N ARG A 180 12.19 -9.29 7.96
CA ARG A 180 13.32 -8.52 7.44
C ARG A 180 13.91 -9.14 6.19
N ASP A 181 14.23 -10.43 6.27
CA ASP A 181 14.87 -11.15 5.15
C ASP A 181 13.91 -11.32 3.97
N GLY A 182 12.61 -11.51 4.24
CA GLY A 182 11.57 -11.54 3.21
C GLY A 182 11.42 -10.20 2.49
N LEU A 183 11.41 -9.09 3.22
CA LEU A 183 11.32 -7.75 2.64
C LEU A 183 12.57 -7.36 1.84
N ILE A 184 13.77 -7.76 2.30
CA ILE A 184 15.01 -7.58 1.54
C ILE A 184 14.92 -8.31 0.20
N ARG A 185 14.52 -9.59 0.20
CA ARG A 185 14.36 -10.37 -1.04
C ARG A 185 13.31 -9.80 -1.98
N LEU A 186 12.20 -9.30 -1.44
CA LEU A 186 11.17 -8.64 -2.24
C LEU A 186 11.71 -7.38 -2.89
N ARG A 187 12.39 -6.53 -2.13
CA ARG A 187 13.02 -5.30 -2.63
C ARG A 187 14.00 -5.61 -3.77
N ASP A 188 14.89 -6.57 -3.55
CA ASP A 188 15.91 -6.95 -4.53
C ASP A 188 15.28 -7.55 -5.80
N CYS A 189 14.20 -8.34 -5.66
CA CYS A 189 13.46 -8.90 -6.79
C CYS A 189 12.69 -7.82 -7.58
N LEU A 190 12.16 -6.81 -6.90
CA LEU A 190 11.39 -5.72 -7.52
C LEU A 190 12.29 -4.64 -8.14
N GLY A 191 13.61 -4.70 -7.91
CA GLY A 191 14.56 -3.70 -8.41
C GLY A 191 14.38 -2.31 -7.75
N VAL A 192 13.73 -2.24 -6.58
CA VAL A 192 13.52 -0.98 -5.86
C VAL A 192 14.79 -0.67 -5.08
N ASN A 193 15.68 0.14 -5.69
CA ASN A 193 16.82 0.70 -4.98
C ASN A 193 16.34 1.79 -4.02
N ALA A 194 16.85 1.75 -2.79
CA ALA A 194 16.60 2.77 -1.76
C ALA A 194 17.32 4.08 -2.09
#